data_871ff56c55ee384817c2dd9ba9c1572d
#
_entry.id   871ff56c55ee384817c2dd9ba9c1572d
#
_cell.length_a   1.000
_cell.length_b   1.000
_cell.length_c   1.000
_cell.angle_alpha   90.00
_cell.angle_beta   90.00
_cell.angle_gamma   90.00
#
_symmetry.space_group_name_H-M   'P 1'
#
loop_
_entity.id
_entity.type
_entity.pdbx_description
1 polymer ?
#
loop_
_entity_poly.entity_id
_entity_poly.type
_entity_poly.pdbx_seq_one_letter_code
_entity_poly.pdbx_strand_id
1 'polypeptide(L)'
;MLAVLLVLWARGTAACAHTLSGLIMTQKEYADAYIRGFELTQRFLASHGIGYDTAEESAQAAWARRWECRHQLRDPTRLLTWVNSIALNLLRNSLRRREVGEPPVETPVLPQVSPRAIDVRRALAKCAPADRDMIEKTYLEGYTSAELGQQRGCTPVAVRVRLLRVRRRIRETMQ
;
A
#
# COMPACT_ATOMS: atom_id res chain seq x y z
N MET A 1 -4.88 -11.03 -16.96
CA MET A 1 -4.29 -11.63 -15.74
C MET A 1 -3.13 -12.57 -15.99
N LEU A 2 -3.23 -13.57 -16.87
CA LEU A 2 -2.11 -14.49 -17.19
C LEU A 2 -0.90 -13.81 -17.85
N ALA A 3 -1.10 -12.75 -18.64
CA ALA A 3 -0.02 -12.06 -19.35
C ALA A 3 0.95 -11.30 -18.42
N VAL A 4 0.47 -10.74 -17.31
CA VAL A 4 1.32 -10.01 -16.34
C VAL A 4 2.21 -10.99 -15.55
N LEU A 5 1.69 -12.18 -15.23
CA LEU A 5 2.48 -13.24 -14.61
C LEU A 5 3.55 -13.80 -15.55
N LEU A 6 3.28 -13.88 -16.86
CA LEU A 6 4.24 -14.33 -17.89
C LEU A 6 5.37 -13.30 -18.12
N VAL A 7 5.06 -12.00 -18.11
CA VAL A 7 6.08 -10.94 -18.24
C VAL A 7 6.99 -10.87 -16.99
N LEU A 8 6.45 -11.13 -15.82
CA LEU A 8 7.23 -11.24 -14.58
C LEU A 8 8.11 -12.51 -14.57
N TRP A 9 7.68 -13.59 -15.23
CA TRP A 9 8.43 -14.84 -15.32
C TRP A 9 9.63 -14.74 -16.29
N ALA A 10 9.48 -14.04 -17.42
CA ALA A 10 10.51 -13.97 -18.48
C ALA A 10 11.70 -13.04 -18.15
N ARG A 11 11.56 -12.10 -17.19
CA ARG A 11 12.64 -11.18 -16.79
C ARG A 11 13.44 -11.60 -15.55
N GLY A 12 13.11 -12.74 -14.95
CA GLY A 12 13.70 -13.21 -13.69
C GLY A 12 14.92 -14.13 -13.79
N THR A 13 15.46 -14.40 -14.99
CA THR A 13 16.55 -15.37 -15.18
C THR A 13 17.86 -14.75 -15.63
N ALA A 14 18.41 -13.79 -14.89
CA ALA A 14 19.85 -13.52 -14.97
C ALA A 14 20.36 -12.75 -13.74
N ALA A 15 21.28 -13.41 -13.04
CA ALA A 15 22.32 -12.88 -12.16
C ALA A 15 21.88 -12.13 -10.89
N CYS A 16 21.80 -12.85 -9.79
CA CYS A 16 22.59 -12.59 -8.57
C CYS A 16 22.35 -13.73 -7.56
N ALA A 17 23.08 -14.81 -7.73
CA ALA A 17 23.33 -15.75 -6.65
C ALA A 17 24.50 -15.16 -5.85
N HIS A 18 24.23 -14.65 -4.66
CA HIS A 18 25.10 -14.81 -3.49
C HIS A 18 24.49 -14.16 -2.24
N THR A 19 24.21 -15.01 -1.26
CA THR A 19 24.36 -14.82 0.19
C THR A 19 23.64 -13.62 0.82
N LEU A 20 22.35 -13.79 1.12
CA LEU A 20 21.68 -13.30 2.33
C LEU A 20 20.37 -14.09 2.49
N SER A 21 20.47 -15.33 2.91
CA SER A 21 19.41 -16.36 2.92
C SER A 21 18.36 -16.20 4.02
N GLY A 22 18.03 -15.00 4.46
CA GLY A 22 17.08 -14.82 5.57
C GLY A 22 16.07 -13.67 5.46
N LEU A 23 16.16 -12.83 4.42
CA LEU A 23 15.39 -11.57 4.38
C LEU A 23 14.72 -11.26 3.03
N ILE A 24 14.83 -12.11 2.03
CA ILE A 24 14.27 -11.84 0.71
C ILE A 24 13.01 -12.67 0.51
N MET A 25 11.87 -12.00 0.38
CA MET A 25 10.60 -12.63 0.01
C MET A 25 10.75 -13.46 -1.26
N THR A 26 10.40 -14.73 -1.20
CA THR A 26 10.44 -15.65 -2.33
C THR A 26 9.38 -15.29 -3.37
N GLN A 27 9.55 -15.78 -4.60
CA GLN A 27 8.57 -15.60 -5.67
C GLN A 27 7.18 -16.14 -5.28
N LYS A 28 7.14 -17.29 -4.61
CA LYS A 28 5.88 -17.91 -4.16
C LYS A 28 5.18 -17.03 -3.11
N GLU A 29 5.91 -16.60 -2.09
CA GLU A 29 5.37 -15.71 -1.04
C GLU A 29 4.83 -14.40 -1.64
N TYR A 30 5.55 -13.84 -2.64
CA TYR A 30 5.09 -12.65 -3.32
C TYR A 30 3.82 -12.89 -4.16
N ALA A 31 3.74 -14.02 -4.89
CA ALA A 31 2.57 -14.39 -5.65
C ALA A 31 1.34 -14.57 -4.75
N ASP A 32 1.51 -15.25 -3.61
CA ASP A 32 0.45 -15.43 -2.61
C ASP A 32 0.00 -14.08 -2.01
N ALA A 33 0.95 -13.19 -1.76
CA ALA A 33 0.65 -11.85 -1.27
C ALA A 33 -0.06 -10.99 -2.34
N TYR A 34 0.33 -11.10 -3.61
CA TYR A 34 -0.32 -10.44 -4.74
C TYR A 34 -1.78 -10.86 -4.86
N ILE A 35 -2.07 -12.16 -4.83
CA ILE A 35 -3.44 -12.69 -4.95
C ILE A 35 -4.33 -12.12 -3.84
N ARG A 36 -3.84 -12.05 -2.61
CA ARG A 36 -4.59 -11.52 -1.45
C ARG A 36 -4.67 -10.00 -1.42
N GLY A 37 -3.65 -9.32 -1.90
CA GLY A 37 -3.47 -7.87 -1.72
C GLY A 37 -3.91 -7.02 -2.90
N PHE A 38 -4.04 -7.58 -4.09
CA PHE A 38 -4.33 -6.80 -5.29
C PHE A 38 -5.67 -6.07 -5.22
N GLU A 39 -6.74 -6.79 -4.85
CA GLU A 39 -8.07 -6.20 -4.67
C GLU A 39 -8.10 -5.15 -3.54
N LEU A 40 -7.33 -5.37 -2.45
CA LEU A 40 -7.18 -4.39 -1.38
C LEU A 40 -6.53 -3.10 -1.90
N THR A 41 -5.52 -3.21 -2.77
CA THR A 41 -4.89 -2.04 -3.41
C THR A 41 -5.86 -1.30 -4.32
N GLN A 42 -6.67 -2.01 -5.13
CA GLN A 42 -7.70 -1.38 -5.98
C GLN A 42 -8.73 -0.63 -5.12
N ARG A 43 -9.26 -1.26 -4.07
CA ARG A 43 -10.22 -0.63 -3.13
C ARG A 43 -9.61 0.57 -2.41
N PHE A 44 -8.34 0.48 -2.03
CA PHE A 44 -7.60 1.60 -1.44
C PHE A 44 -7.55 2.79 -2.41
N LEU A 45 -7.21 2.59 -3.67
CA LEU A 45 -7.18 3.65 -4.69
C LEU A 45 -8.59 4.20 -4.98
N ALA A 46 -9.60 3.34 -5.11
CA ALA A 46 -10.98 3.75 -5.30
C ALA A 46 -11.50 4.62 -4.13
N SER A 47 -11.07 4.36 -2.89
CA SER A 47 -11.42 5.19 -1.73
C SER A 47 -10.83 6.60 -1.80
N HIS A 48 -9.87 6.86 -2.70
CA HIS A 48 -9.31 8.17 -3.00
C HIS A 48 -9.99 8.86 -4.20
N GLY A 49 -11.15 8.37 -4.63
CA GLY A 49 -11.96 8.97 -5.70
C GLY A 49 -11.49 8.62 -7.11
N ILE A 50 -10.73 7.53 -7.26
CA ILE A 50 -10.19 7.08 -8.55
C ILE A 50 -11.17 6.14 -9.23
N GLY A 51 -11.39 6.34 -10.53
CA GLY A 51 -12.17 5.40 -11.36
C GLY A 51 -11.53 4.01 -11.36
N TYR A 52 -12.38 2.98 -11.52
CA TYR A 52 -11.97 1.58 -11.38
C TYR A 52 -10.82 1.19 -12.32
N ASP A 53 -10.89 1.57 -13.59
CA ASP A 53 -9.87 1.24 -14.61
C ASP A 53 -8.50 1.85 -14.25
N THR A 54 -8.48 3.11 -13.86
CA THR A 54 -7.26 3.81 -13.43
C THR A 54 -6.71 3.22 -12.12
N ALA A 55 -7.59 2.79 -11.21
CA ALA A 55 -7.20 2.13 -9.97
C ALA A 55 -6.56 0.76 -10.27
N GLU A 56 -7.11 0.01 -11.21
CA GLU A 56 -6.57 -1.27 -11.64
C GLU A 56 -5.18 -1.12 -12.27
N GLU A 57 -5.03 -0.22 -13.25
CA GLU A 57 -3.75 0.08 -13.90
C GLU A 57 -2.67 0.50 -12.86
N SER A 58 -3.05 1.42 -11.97
CA SER A 58 -2.13 1.89 -10.93
C SER A 58 -1.76 0.80 -9.93
N ALA A 59 -2.69 -0.09 -9.59
CA ALA A 59 -2.43 -1.23 -8.74
C ALA A 59 -1.48 -2.23 -9.44
N GLN A 60 -1.72 -2.56 -10.71
CA GLN A 60 -0.85 -3.44 -11.49
C GLN A 60 0.58 -2.89 -11.56
N ALA A 61 0.72 -1.60 -11.91
CA ALA A 61 2.03 -0.95 -11.99
C ALA A 61 2.74 -0.92 -10.64
N ALA A 62 2.02 -0.68 -9.53
CA ALA A 62 2.60 -0.66 -8.19
C ALA A 62 3.09 -2.04 -7.75
N TRP A 63 2.32 -3.10 -8.00
CA TRP A 63 2.73 -4.46 -7.69
C TRP A 63 3.91 -4.91 -8.56
N ALA A 64 3.94 -4.57 -9.86
CA ALA A 64 5.08 -4.83 -10.72
C ALA A 64 6.35 -4.11 -10.23
N ARG A 65 6.25 -2.82 -9.93
CA ARG A 65 7.36 -2.02 -9.39
C ARG A 65 7.86 -2.56 -8.07
N ARG A 66 6.95 -3.02 -7.21
CA ARG A 66 7.32 -3.61 -5.93
C ARG A 66 8.08 -4.93 -6.08
N TRP A 67 7.72 -5.76 -7.06
CA TRP A 67 8.46 -6.97 -7.39
C TRP A 67 9.92 -6.67 -7.76
N GLU A 68 10.15 -5.66 -8.59
CA GLU A 68 11.50 -5.23 -8.97
C GLU A 68 12.35 -4.82 -7.76
N CYS A 69 11.72 -4.15 -6.80
CA CYS A 69 12.39 -3.66 -5.59
C CYS A 69 12.21 -4.56 -4.35
N ARG A 70 11.84 -5.84 -4.52
CA ARG A 70 11.50 -6.75 -3.40
C ARG A 70 12.64 -6.95 -2.39
N HIS A 71 13.88 -6.82 -2.84
CA HIS A 71 15.07 -6.91 -2.00
C HIS A 71 15.18 -5.78 -0.95
N GLN A 72 14.44 -4.70 -1.12
CA GLN A 72 14.41 -3.57 -0.19
C GLN A 72 13.38 -3.77 0.94
N LEU A 73 12.58 -4.84 0.88
CA LEU A 73 11.57 -5.11 1.90
C LEU A 73 12.20 -5.72 3.13
N ARG A 74 12.29 -4.94 4.20
CA ARG A 74 12.81 -5.40 5.49
C ARG A 74 11.77 -6.15 6.33
N ASP A 75 10.49 -5.87 6.10
CA ASP A 75 9.38 -6.41 6.88
C ASP A 75 8.25 -6.87 5.94
N PRO A 76 8.07 -8.18 5.72
CA PRO A 76 7.02 -8.71 4.84
C PRO A 76 5.61 -8.31 5.27
N THR A 77 5.37 -8.05 6.57
CA THR A 77 4.05 -7.64 7.06
C THR A 77 3.62 -6.28 6.54
N ARG A 78 4.57 -5.45 6.10
CA ARG A 78 4.33 -4.11 5.55
C ARG A 78 4.24 -4.06 4.03
N LEU A 79 4.24 -5.21 3.37
CA LEU A 79 4.21 -5.28 1.90
C LEU A 79 3.03 -4.50 1.32
N LEU A 80 1.82 -4.74 1.82
CA LEU A 80 0.60 -4.11 1.30
C LEU A 80 0.62 -2.58 1.50
N THR A 81 1.01 -2.13 2.68
CA THR A 81 1.18 -0.69 2.97
C THR A 81 2.18 -0.04 2.02
N TRP A 82 3.27 -0.74 1.71
CA TRP A 82 4.27 -0.20 0.80
C TRP A 82 3.79 -0.18 -0.65
N VAL A 83 3.12 -1.24 -1.12
CA VAL A 83 2.50 -1.27 -2.45
C VAL A 83 1.49 -0.13 -2.61
N ASN A 84 0.61 0.07 -1.63
CA ASN A 84 -0.38 1.14 -1.65
C ASN A 84 0.28 2.54 -1.70
N SER A 85 1.42 2.72 -1.02
CA SER A 85 2.20 3.97 -1.12
C SER A 85 2.76 4.20 -2.51
N ILE A 86 3.27 3.14 -3.17
CA ILE A 86 3.76 3.21 -4.55
C ILE A 86 2.59 3.53 -5.49
N ALA A 87 1.46 2.83 -5.36
CA ALA A 87 0.28 3.04 -6.19
C ALA A 87 -0.23 4.49 -6.11
N LEU A 88 -0.32 5.03 -4.91
CA LEU A 88 -0.75 6.41 -4.70
C LEU A 88 0.25 7.44 -5.30
N ASN A 89 1.55 7.17 -5.22
CA ASN A 89 2.56 8.04 -5.83
C ASN A 89 2.53 7.98 -7.35
N LEU A 90 2.38 6.79 -7.94
CA LEU A 90 2.22 6.62 -9.39
C LEU A 90 1.00 7.39 -9.89
N LEU A 91 -0.13 7.26 -9.20
CA LEU A 91 -1.35 7.97 -9.50
C LEU A 91 -1.17 9.49 -9.44
N ARG A 92 -0.62 10.02 -8.35
CA ARG A 92 -0.36 11.47 -8.20
C ARG A 92 0.53 12.01 -9.32
N ASN A 93 1.54 11.24 -9.70
CA ASN A 93 2.42 11.62 -10.81
C ASN A 93 1.69 11.59 -12.16
N SER A 94 0.82 10.61 -12.40
CA SER A 94 0.04 10.55 -13.65
C SER A 94 -0.94 11.72 -13.76
N LEU A 95 -1.62 12.07 -12.67
CA LEU A 95 -2.52 13.22 -12.64
C LEU A 95 -1.77 14.52 -12.88
N ARG A 96 -0.64 14.75 -12.21
CA ARG A 96 0.19 15.95 -12.42
C ARG A 96 0.69 16.07 -13.87
N ARG A 97 1.05 14.96 -14.51
CA ARG A 97 1.50 14.95 -15.91
C ARG A 97 0.37 15.29 -16.89
N ARG A 98 -0.84 14.79 -16.63
CA ARG A 98 -2.02 15.14 -17.44
C ARG A 98 -2.31 16.65 -17.39
N GLU A 99 -2.11 17.28 -16.22
CA GLU A 99 -2.28 18.72 -16.06
C GLU A 99 -1.21 19.54 -16.80
N VAL A 100 0.02 19.02 -16.93
CA VAL A 100 1.17 19.73 -17.52
C VAL A 100 1.40 19.36 -18.99
N GLY A 101 0.73 18.31 -19.50
CA GLY A 101 0.88 17.87 -20.90
C GLY A 101 2.24 17.20 -21.21
N GLU A 102 2.99 16.78 -20.22
CA GLU A 102 4.29 16.13 -20.38
C GLU A 102 4.17 14.64 -20.72
N PRO A 103 5.04 14.12 -21.61
CA PRO A 103 5.10 12.67 -21.90
C PRO A 103 5.58 11.87 -20.68
N PRO A 104 5.22 10.57 -20.58
CA PRO A 104 5.60 9.74 -19.44
C PRO A 104 7.11 9.55 -19.34
N VAL A 105 7.74 10.14 -18.35
CA VAL A 105 9.13 9.87 -17.99
C VAL A 105 9.15 8.83 -16.87
N GLU A 106 9.83 7.72 -17.09
CA GLU A 106 10.05 6.66 -16.10
C GLU A 106 11.11 7.11 -15.06
N THR A 107 10.80 8.12 -14.26
CA THR A 107 11.69 8.52 -13.18
C THR A 107 11.28 7.80 -11.89
N PRO A 108 12.18 7.09 -11.22
CA PRO A 108 11.91 6.51 -9.91
C PRO A 108 11.76 7.64 -8.90
N VAL A 109 10.52 8.00 -8.57
CA VAL A 109 10.25 8.96 -7.51
C VAL A 109 10.35 8.24 -6.17
N LEU A 110 11.44 8.48 -5.46
CA LEU A 110 11.53 8.11 -4.05
C LEU A 110 10.43 8.85 -3.28
N PRO A 111 9.69 8.18 -2.38
CA PRO A 111 8.64 8.81 -1.62
C PRO A 111 9.25 9.92 -0.74
N GLN A 112 9.00 11.17 -1.09
CA GLN A 112 9.38 12.31 -0.25
C GLN A 112 8.49 12.30 0.99
N VAL A 113 9.10 12.18 2.16
CA VAL A 113 8.39 12.25 3.44
C VAL A 113 8.03 13.71 3.70
N SER A 114 6.76 14.06 3.52
CA SER A 114 6.30 15.42 3.83
C SER A 114 6.36 15.70 5.34
N PRO A 115 6.55 16.96 5.79
CA PRO A 115 6.50 17.31 7.21
C PRO A 115 5.23 16.81 7.90
N ARG A 116 4.08 16.93 7.25
CA ARG A 116 2.80 16.39 7.74
C ARG A 116 2.82 14.87 7.97
N ALA A 117 3.55 14.11 7.16
CA ALA A 117 3.68 12.67 7.35
C ALA A 117 4.47 12.33 8.62
N ILE A 118 5.43 13.18 9.01
CA ILE A 118 6.17 13.05 10.27
C ILE A 118 5.24 13.29 11.46
N ASP A 119 4.40 14.32 11.39
CA ASP A 119 3.45 14.65 12.46
C ASP A 119 2.40 13.57 12.63
N VAL A 120 1.82 13.06 11.53
CA VAL A 120 0.91 11.92 11.57
C VAL A 120 1.58 10.69 12.20
N ARG A 121 2.81 10.39 11.83
CA ARG A 121 3.57 9.26 12.42
C ARG A 121 3.78 9.44 13.91
N ARG A 122 4.11 10.64 14.38
CA ARG A 122 4.25 10.98 15.81
C ARG A 122 2.92 10.84 16.55
N ALA A 123 1.83 11.31 15.97
CA ALA A 123 0.49 11.19 16.55
C ALA A 123 0.05 9.73 16.64
N LEU A 124 0.27 8.93 15.59
CA LEU A 124 0.01 7.50 15.60
C LEU A 124 0.87 6.74 16.62
N ALA A 125 2.12 7.19 16.86
CA ALA A 125 2.97 6.58 17.87
C ALA A 125 2.44 6.72 19.30
N LYS A 126 1.63 7.75 19.57
CA LYS A 126 0.96 7.97 20.86
C LYS A 126 -0.35 7.18 21.02
N CYS A 127 -0.86 6.56 19.94
CA CYS A 127 -2.06 5.75 20.00
C CYS A 127 -1.77 4.36 20.60
N ALA A 128 -2.79 3.77 21.24
CA ALA A 128 -2.73 2.37 21.67
C ALA A 128 -2.44 1.46 20.44
N PRO A 129 -1.64 0.38 20.59
CA PRO A 129 -1.26 -0.48 19.46
C PRO A 129 -2.46 -1.00 18.66
N ALA A 130 -3.55 -1.39 19.33
CA ALA A 130 -4.77 -1.87 18.68
C ALA A 130 -5.52 -0.78 17.88
N ASP A 131 -5.42 0.49 18.29
CA ASP A 131 -6.01 1.62 17.57
C ASP A 131 -5.16 1.99 16.36
N ARG A 132 -3.83 1.94 16.51
CA ARG A 132 -2.87 2.17 15.42
C ARG A 132 -3.07 1.12 14.32
N ASP A 133 -3.08 -0.16 14.66
CA ASP A 133 -3.32 -1.25 13.72
C ASP A 133 -4.65 -1.09 12.98
N MET A 134 -5.70 -0.65 13.66
CA MET A 134 -7.00 -0.40 13.03
C MET A 134 -6.94 0.76 12.02
N ILE A 135 -6.26 1.85 12.34
CA ILE A 135 -6.04 2.98 11.42
C ILE A 135 -5.21 2.54 10.22
N GLU A 136 -4.08 1.86 10.45
CA GLU A 136 -3.19 1.39 9.38
C GLU A 136 -3.94 0.45 8.43
N LYS A 137 -4.65 -0.54 8.92
CA LYS A 137 -5.45 -1.46 8.11
C LYS A 137 -6.53 -0.76 7.31
N THR A 138 -7.24 0.20 7.90
CA THR A 138 -8.30 0.92 7.19
C THR A 138 -7.75 1.86 6.13
N TYR A 139 -6.76 2.70 6.49
CA TYR A 139 -6.33 3.81 5.63
C TYR A 139 -5.11 3.52 4.77
N LEU A 140 -4.31 2.53 5.11
CA LEU A 140 -3.11 2.17 4.35
C LEU A 140 -3.26 0.83 3.62
N GLU A 141 -4.05 -0.10 4.15
CA GLU A 141 -4.20 -1.43 3.59
C GLU A 141 -5.55 -1.64 2.88
N GLY A 142 -6.53 -0.74 3.07
CA GLY A 142 -7.81 -0.77 2.38
C GLY A 142 -8.85 -1.75 2.95
N TYR A 143 -8.68 -2.20 4.21
CA TYR A 143 -9.68 -3.06 4.86
C TYR A 143 -10.97 -2.30 5.15
N THR A 144 -12.11 -2.95 4.90
CA THR A 144 -13.43 -2.44 5.26
C THR A 144 -13.71 -2.63 6.75
N SER A 145 -14.67 -1.85 7.29
CA SER A 145 -15.11 -2.03 8.67
C SER A 145 -15.75 -3.40 8.93
N ALA A 146 -16.30 -4.05 7.89
CA ALA A 146 -16.87 -5.39 8.00
C ALA A 146 -15.76 -6.44 8.19
N GLU A 147 -14.71 -6.39 7.35
CA GLU A 147 -13.56 -7.28 7.45
C GLU A 147 -12.82 -7.13 8.77
N LEU A 148 -12.60 -5.88 9.21
CA LEU A 148 -11.98 -5.62 10.51
C LEU A 148 -12.85 -6.07 11.68
N GLY A 149 -14.18 -5.93 11.56
CA GLY A 149 -15.13 -6.43 12.53
C GLY A 149 -15.05 -7.95 12.66
N GLN A 150 -15.02 -8.65 11.54
CA GLN A 150 -14.87 -10.11 11.50
C GLN A 150 -13.53 -10.57 12.11
N GLN A 151 -12.42 -9.92 11.74
CA GLN A 151 -11.10 -10.24 12.29
C GLN A 151 -10.99 -10.04 13.81
N ARG A 152 -11.76 -9.10 14.36
CA ARG A 152 -11.70 -8.70 15.79
C ARG A 152 -12.87 -9.18 16.62
N GLY A 153 -13.78 -9.97 16.06
CA GLY A 153 -14.96 -10.46 16.76
C GLY A 153 -15.92 -9.36 17.20
N CYS A 154 -16.02 -8.26 16.44
CA CYS A 154 -16.91 -7.13 16.77
C CYS A 154 -17.73 -6.67 15.56
N THR A 155 -18.77 -5.87 15.80
CA THR A 155 -19.65 -5.40 14.72
C THR A 155 -18.95 -4.33 13.85
N PRO A 156 -19.32 -4.22 12.56
CA PRO A 156 -18.82 -3.15 11.68
C PRO A 156 -19.11 -1.75 12.23
N VAL A 157 -20.21 -1.59 12.97
CA VAL A 157 -20.57 -0.33 13.61
C VAL A 157 -19.60 0.01 14.74
N ALA A 158 -19.22 -0.98 15.57
CA ALA A 158 -18.25 -0.78 16.64
C ALA A 158 -16.88 -0.36 16.07
N VAL A 159 -16.44 -0.95 14.95
CA VAL A 159 -15.22 -0.54 14.25
C VAL A 159 -15.30 0.92 13.81
N ARG A 160 -16.39 1.34 13.14
CA ARG A 160 -16.58 2.72 12.67
C ARG A 160 -16.57 3.72 13.82
N VAL A 161 -17.26 3.43 14.90
CA VAL A 161 -17.29 4.29 16.10
C VAL A 161 -15.89 4.41 16.72
N ARG A 162 -15.15 3.30 16.81
CA ARG A 162 -13.80 3.31 17.34
C ARG A 162 -12.85 4.11 16.44
N LEU A 163 -12.90 3.93 15.13
CA LEU A 163 -12.13 4.72 14.15
C LEU A 163 -12.44 6.23 14.29
N LEU A 164 -13.71 6.60 14.46
CA LEU A 164 -14.10 7.99 14.65
C LEU A 164 -13.46 8.60 15.91
N ARG A 165 -13.49 7.87 17.03
CA ARG A 165 -12.87 8.31 18.30
C ARG A 165 -11.36 8.46 18.17
N VAL A 166 -10.69 7.49 17.53
CA VAL A 166 -9.24 7.54 17.32
C VAL A 166 -8.85 8.70 16.42
N ARG A 167 -9.57 8.93 15.31
CA ARG A 167 -9.33 10.07 14.41
C ARG A 167 -9.50 11.41 15.13
N ARG A 168 -10.51 11.53 15.99
CA ARG A 168 -10.71 12.75 16.80
C ARG A 168 -9.51 12.99 17.71
N ARG A 169 -9.05 11.97 18.44
CA ARG A 169 -7.88 12.05 19.32
C ARG A 169 -6.60 12.43 18.57
N ILE A 170 -6.36 11.83 17.38
CA ILE A 170 -5.22 12.17 16.54
C ILE A 170 -5.27 13.64 16.13
N ARG A 171 -6.46 14.14 15.71
CA ARG A 171 -6.62 15.54 15.33
C ARG A 171 -6.33 16.50 16.48
N GLU A 172 -6.81 16.18 17.67
CA GLU A 172 -6.57 16.98 18.90
C GLU A 172 -5.06 17.00 19.27
N THR A 173 -4.31 15.95 18.94
CA THR A 173 -2.87 15.86 19.20
C THR A 173 -2.02 16.64 18.17
N MET A 174 -2.59 16.96 17.01
CA MET A 174 -1.89 17.65 15.91
C MET A 174 -2.16 19.17 15.88
N GLN A 175 -3.04 19.66 16.75
CA GLN A 175 -3.27 21.10 16.96
C GLN A 175 -2.31 21.64 18.01
#